data_fcfa1ec5037fc31a0400bf02d80d2125
#
_entry.id   fcfa1ec5037fc31a0400bf02d80d2125
#
_cell.length_a   1.000
_cell.length_b   1.000
_cell.length_c   1.000
_cell.angle_alpha   90.00
_cell.angle_beta   90.00
_cell.angle_gamma   90.00
#
_symmetry.space_group_name_H-M   'P 1'
#
loop_
_entity.id
_entity.type
_entity.pdbx_description
1 polymer ?
#
loop_
_entity_poly.entity_id
_entity_poly.type
_entity_poly.pdbx_seq_one_letter_code
_entity_poly.pdbx_strand_id
1 'polypeptide(L)'
;PDFSPLLTFGDNALQQPYGLWVRRKGAGYEVLVSDAYMAGEDAKGDDIVPPLAQLDRRFRRYEVVQADGKWSVQAAGAFGDVSAAGAIRVPESLFGDEANNRLLIAEEDVPTGTRLREYDLQGRYLGRDVGNGQYVAQAEGIALMRCADGSGWWVASDQFADRTVFHLFERRSLQHAGSFAGKVTGLTDGVWLDERGDARFPQ
;
A
#
# COMPACT_ATOMS: atom_id res chain seq x y z
N PRO A 1 -11.97 14.60 19.40
CA PRO A 1 -12.36 14.55 17.99
C PRO A 1 -13.70 13.84 17.88
N ASP A 2 -14.62 14.37 17.08
CA ASP A 2 -15.95 13.79 16.87
C ASP A 2 -16.05 12.92 15.62
N PHE A 3 -14.94 12.79 14.86
CA PHE A 3 -14.83 12.05 13.61
C PHE A 3 -15.83 12.49 12.52
N SER A 4 -16.35 13.73 12.60
CA SER A 4 -17.18 14.28 11.54
C SER A 4 -16.39 14.40 10.25
N PRO A 5 -16.93 13.98 9.09
CA PRO A 5 -16.27 14.16 7.79
C PRO A 5 -16.01 15.63 7.52
N LEU A 6 -14.77 15.98 7.21
CA LEU A 6 -14.40 17.35 6.83
C LEU A 6 -14.48 17.55 5.32
N LEU A 7 -14.22 16.50 4.56
CA LEU A 7 -14.14 16.56 3.11
C LEU A 7 -14.25 15.15 2.51
N THR A 8 -14.96 15.03 1.40
CA THR A 8 -15.02 13.82 0.57
C THR A 8 -14.47 14.15 -0.82
N PHE A 9 -13.69 13.26 -1.40
CA PHE A 9 -13.08 13.48 -2.71
C PHE A 9 -12.82 12.14 -3.44
N GLY A 10 -12.59 12.25 -4.75
CA GLY A 10 -12.26 11.08 -5.58
C GLY A 10 -13.41 10.55 -6.44
N ASP A 11 -14.66 10.96 -6.19
CA ASP A 11 -15.88 10.41 -6.79
C ASP A 11 -15.87 10.32 -8.33
N ASN A 12 -15.13 11.22 -9.01
CA ASN A 12 -15.04 11.24 -10.47
C ASN A 12 -13.72 10.67 -11.03
N ALA A 13 -12.82 10.21 -10.18
CA ALA A 13 -11.48 9.81 -10.58
C ALA A 13 -11.12 8.39 -10.14
N LEU A 14 -11.60 7.96 -8.98
CA LEU A 14 -11.41 6.61 -8.45
C LEU A 14 -12.57 5.72 -8.88
N GLN A 15 -12.26 4.52 -9.35
CA GLN A 15 -13.26 3.53 -9.75
C GLN A 15 -13.43 2.48 -8.64
N GLN A 16 -12.31 2.00 -8.10
CA GLN A 16 -12.29 0.98 -7.05
C GLN A 16 -11.17 1.29 -6.06
N PRO A 17 -11.31 2.35 -5.23
CA PRO A 17 -10.30 2.71 -4.26
C PRO A 17 -10.15 1.61 -3.21
N TYR A 18 -8.90 1.26 -2.87
CA TYR A 18 -8.60 0.21 -1.93
C TYR A 18 -7.65 0.67 -0.83
N GLY A 19 -6.34 0.61 -1.03
CA GLY A 19 -5.34 1.05 -0.08
C GLY A 19 -5.06 2.55 -0.14
N LEU A 20 -4.64 3.13 0.97
CA LEU A 20 -4.22 4.52 1.02
C LEU A 20 -2.99 4.71 1.91
N TRP A 21 -2.16 5.69 1.54
CA TRP A 21 -1.09 6.20 2.37
C TRP A 21 -1.07 7.72 2.38
N VAL A 22 -0.81 8.29 3.55
CA VAL A 22 -0.83 9.73 3.77
C VAL A 22 0.49 10.17 4.36
N ARG A 23 1.07 11.26 3.82
CA ARG A 23 2.23 11.93 4.42
C ARG A 23 2.03 13.44 4.52
N ARG A 24 2.77 14.07 5.41
CA ARG A 24 2.85 15.54 5.44
C ARG A 24 3.62 16.02 4.21
N LYS A 25 3.11 17.12 3.60
CA LYS A 25 3.77 17.81 2.49
C LYS A 25 3.57 19.31 2.64
N GLY A 26 4.63 20.00 3.06
CA GLY A 26 4.50 21.43 3.39
C GLY A 26 3.48 21.69 4.50
N ALA A 27 2.55 22.58 4.26
CA ALA A 27 1.47 22.93 5.19
C ALA A 27 0.26 21.97 5.13
N GLY A 28 0.29 20.99 4.23
CA GLY A 28 -0.82 20.06 4.01
C GLY A 28 -0.38 18.60 4.03
N TYR A 29 -1.06 17.82 3.23
CA TYR A 29 -0.83 16.38 3.11
C TYR A 29 -0.80 15.96 1.65
N GLU A 30 -0.02 14.95 1.35
CA GLU A 30 -0.15 14.16 0.13
C GLU A 30 -0.82 12.85 0.48
N VAL A 31 -1.82 12.48 -0.32
CA VAL A 31 -2.55 11.21 -0.20
C VAL A 31 -2.32 10.41 -1.47
N LEU A 32 -1.82 9.19 -1.32
CA LEU A 32 -1.76 8.20 -2.38
C LEU A 32 -2.88 7.18 -2.15
N VAL A 33 -3.61 6.85 -3.21
CA VAL A 33 -4.70 5.88 -3.17
C VAL A 33 -4.46 4.86 -4.26
N SER A 34 -4.51 3.56 -3.94
CA SER A 34 -4.61 2.52 -4.95
C SER A 34 -6.02 2.48 -5.54
N ASP A 35 -6.10 2.30 -6.85
CA ASP A 35 -7.36 2.22 -7.60
C ASP A 35 -7.38 0.89 -8.34
N ALA A 36 -8.07 -0.09 -7.75
CA ALA A 36 -8.10 -1.48 -8.20
C ALA A 36 -9.06 -1.74 -9.36
N TYR A 37 -9.34 -0.73 -10.20
CA TYR A 37 -10.26 -0.87 -11.33
C TYR A 37 -9.95 -2.08 -12.21
N MET A 38 -10.99 -2.77 -12.66
CA MET A 38 -10.91 -3.94 -13.52
C MET A 38 -11.50 -3.65 -14.91
N ALA A 39 -11.15 -4.47 -15.90
CA ALA A 39 -11.68 -4.33 -17.25
C ALA A 39 -13.12 -4.85 -17.39
N GLY A 40 -13.62 -5.55 -16.38
CA GLY A 40 -14.93 -6.20 -16.31
C GLY A 40 -14.83 -7.51 -15.60
N GLU A 41 -15.85 -8.35 -15.76
CA GLU A 41 -15.92 -9.70 -15.21
C GLU A 41 -15.98 -10.74 -16.36
N ASP A 42 -15.43 -11.91 -16.11
CA ASP A 42 -15.54 -13.04 -17.04
C ASP A 42 -16.91 -13.76 -16.90
N ALA A 43 -17.11 -14.83 -17.67
CA ALA A 43 -18.35 -15.59 -17.65
C ALA A 43 -18.65 -16.31 -16.31
N LYS A 44 -17.67 -16.35 -15.39
CA LYS A 44 -17.80 -16.93 -14.05
C LYS A 44 -18.01 -15.88 -12.98
N GLY A 45 -17.88 -14.59 -13.32
CA GLY A 45 -17.90 -13.46 -12.40
C GLY A 45 -16.54 -13.14 -11.79
N ASP A 46 -15.44 -13.69 -12.32
CA ASP A 46 -14.10 -13.36 -11.88
C ASP A 46 -13.61 -12.07 -12.55
N ASP A 47 -12.93 -11.23 -11.81
CA ASP A 47 -12.39 -9.96 -12.28
C ASP A 47 -11.37 -10.13 -13.41
N ILE A 48 -11.51 -9.33 -14.47
CA ILE A 48 -10.57 -9.29 -15.59
C ILE A 48 -9.58 -8.15 -15.37
N VAL A 49 -8.33 -8.48 -15.11
CA VAL A 49 -7.25 -7.50 -15.01
C VAL A 49 -7.08 -6.74 -16.34
N PRO A 50 -7.02 -5.41 -16.33
CA PRO A 50 -6.81 -4.62 -17.54
C PRO A 50 -5.48 -4.95 -18.24
N PRO A 51 -5.39 -4.77 -19.57
CA PRO A 51 -4.13 -4.85 -20.28
C PRO A 51 -3.06 -3.94 -19.65
N LEU A 52 -1.79 -4.35 -19.67
CA LEU A 52 -0.68 -3.61 -19.06
C LEU A 52 -0.67 -2.11 -19.41
N ALA A 53 -0.91 -1.78 -20.67
CA ALA A 53 -0.94 -0.39 -21.13
C ALA A 53 -2.01 0.49 -20.45
N GLN A 54 -2.98 -0.10 -19.76
CA GLN A 54 -4.05 0.59 -19.06
C GLN A 54 -3.81 0.65 -17.54
N LEU A 55 -2.68 0.15 -17.03
CA LEU A 55 -2.34 0.14 -15.61
C LEU A 55 -1.56 1.40 -15.17
N ASP A 56 -1.41 2.37 -16.06
CA ASP A 56 -0.69 3.63 -15.85
C ASP A 56 -1.32 4.53 -14.77
N ARG A 57 -2.52 4.21 -14.30
CA ARG A 57 -3.28 4.97 -13.31
C ARG A 57 -3.70 4.16 -12.09
N ARG A 58 -2.99 3.08 -11.80
CA ARG A 58 -3.27 2.24 -10.62
C ARG A 58 -3.20 3.00 -9.31
N PHE A 59 -2.48 4.12 -9.28
CA PHE A 59 -2.30 4.93 -8.08
C PHE A 59 -2.65 6.37 -8.40
N ARG A 60 -3.48 6.97 -7.54
CA ARG A 60 -3.89 8.36 -7.62
C ARG A 60 -3.22 9.16 -6.53
N ARG A 61 -2.79 10.34 -6.89
CA ARG A 61 -2.13 11.29 -6.00
C ARG A 61 -3.02 12.50 -5.80
N TYR A 62 -3.22 12.88 -4.54
CA TYR A 62 -3.97 14.07 -4.15
C TYR A 62 -3.14 14.92 -3.20
N GLU A 63 -3.29 16.24 -3.31
CA GLU A 63 -2.80 17.21 -2.33
C GLU A 63 -3.98 17.73 -1.53
N VAL A 64 -3.89 17.62 -0.21
CA VAL A 64 -4.90 18.08 0.75
C VAL A 64 -4.30 19.26 1.50
N VAL A 65 -4.89 20.43 1.38
CA VAL A 65 -4.39 21.66 1.99
C VAL A 65 -5.47 22.34 2.81
N GLN A 66 -5.04 23.04 3.86
CA GLN A 66 -5.90 23.90 4.63
C GLN A 66 -5.49 25.36 4.44
N ALA A 67 -6.42 26.19 3.99
CA ALA A 67 -6.24 27.63 3.87
C ALA A 67 -7.48 28.33 4.46
N ASP A 68 -7.25 29.37 5.25
CA ASP A 68 -8.32 30.16 5.90
C ASP A 68 -9.35 29.30 6.66
N GLY A 69 -8.86 28.25 7.33
CA GLY A 69 -9.70 27.30 8.07
C GLY A 69 -10.51 26.32 7.23
N LYS A 70 -10.38 26.37 5.91
CA LYS A 70 -11.08 25.46 4.98
C LYS A 70 -10.14 24.44 4.38
N TRP A 71 -10.60 23.19 4.32
CA TRP A 71 -9.90 22.11 3.64
C TRP A 71 -10.27 22.09 2.15
N SER A 72 -9.28 21.85 1.32
CA SER A 72 -9.45 21.62 -0.12
C SER A 72 -8.56 20.49 -0.60
N VAL A 73 -8.95 19.87 -1.71
CA VAL A 73 -8.20 18.78 -2.35
C VAL A 73 -7.97 19.09 -3.80
N GLN A 74 -6.78 18.77 -4.29
CA GLN A 74 -6.43 18.86 -5.70
C GLN A 74 -5.86 17.52 -6.15
N ALA A 75 -6.28 17.06 -7.33
CA ALA A 75 -5.63 15.94 -7.99
C ALA A 75 -4.20 16.35 -8.41
N ALA A 76 -3.22 15.59 -7.97
CA ALA A 76 -1.79 15.86 -8.19
C ALA A 76 -1.14 14.83 -9.13
N GLY A 77 -1.95 14.08 -9.87
CA GLY A 77 -1.52 13.13 -10.87
C GLY A 77 -1.88 11.66 -10.54
N ALA A 78 -1.39 10.80 -11.39
CA ALA A 78 -1.53 9.36 -11.25
C ALA A 78 -0.24 8.69 -11.71
N PHE A 79 -0.03 7.44 -11.31
CA PHE A 79 1.08 6.63 -11.80
C PHE A 79 0.71 5.14 -11.77
N GLY A 80 1.51 4.36 -12.46
CA GLY A 80 1.51 2.91 -12.53
C GLY A 80 2.51 2.50 -13.58
N ASP A 81 3.29 1.47 -13.31
CA ASP A 81 4.20 0.89 -14.29
C ASP A 81 3.41 0.00 -15.25
N VAL A 82 3.70 0.09 -16.52
CA VAL A 82 3.03 -0.68 -17.59
C VAL A 82 3.93 -1.79 -18.16
N SER A 83 5.12 -1.97 -17.61
CA SER A 83 6.00 -3.07 -17.98
C SER A 83 5.52 -4.38 -17.35
N ALA A 84 5.85 -5.51 -17.95
CA ALA A 84 5.53 -6.81 -17.38
C ALA A 84 6.19 -7.02 -16.00
N ALA A 85 7.35 -6.39 -15.76
CA ALA A 85 8.10 -6.51 -14.52
C ALA A 85 7.55 -5.65 -13.38
N GLY A 86 7.15 -4.40 -13.69
CA GLY A 86 6.77 -3.43 -12.65
C GLY A 86 5.28 -3.26 -12.45
N ALA A 87 4.45 -3.64 -13.41
CA ALA A 87 3.02 -3.41 -13.35
C ALA A 87 2.37 -4.05 -12.12
N ILE A 88 1.53 -3.28 -11.45
CA ILE A 88 0.63 -3.77 -10.39
C ILE A 88 -0.72 -4.09 -11.03
N ARG A 89 -1.11 -5.34 -11.01
CA ARG A 89 -2.33 -5.84 -11.64
C ARG A 89 -3.51 -5.83 -10.69
N VAL A 90 -3.28 -6.28 -9.46
CA VAL A 90 -4.26 -6.27 -8.38
C VAL A 90 -3.63 -5.53 -7.20
N PRO A 91 -3.80 -4.19 -7.15
CA PRO A 91 -3.19 -3.37 -6.12
C PRO A 91 -3.95 -3.48 -4.82
N GLU A 92 -3.22 -3.78 -3.76
CA GLU A 92 -3.68 -3.79 -2.39
C GLU A 92 -3.15 -2.57 -1.62
N SER A 93 -2.67 -2.78 -0.41
CA SER A 93 -2.09 -1.73 0.41
C SER A 93 -0.81 -1.15 -0.21
N LEU A 94 -0.52 0.09 0.16
CA LEU A 94 0.75 0.76 -0.13
C LEU A 94 1.22 1.52 1.10
N PHE A 95 2.53 1.59 1.29
CA PHE A 95 3.12 2.34 2.40
C PHE A 95 4.47 2.94 2.03
N GLY A 96 4.70 4.21 2.43
CA GLY A 96 5.89 4.96 2.07
C GLY A 96 6.90 5.11 3.21
N ASP A 97 8.17 5.12 2.84
CA ASP A 97 9.30 5.50 3.68
C ASP A 97 10.00 6.73 3.08
N GLU A 98 9.66 7.90 3.60
CA GLU A 98 10.19 9.17 3.10
C GLU A 98 11.71 9.27 3.23
N ALA A 99 12.27 8.75 4.33
CA ALA A 99 13.70 8.83 4.59
C ALA A 99 14.55 8.05 3.57
N ASN A 100 13.97 7.01 2.95
CA ASN A 100 14.63 6.18 1.95
C ASN A 100 14.07 6.39 0.54
N ASN A 101 13.19 7.38 0.33
CA ASN A 101 12.50 7.64 -0.94
C ASN A 101 11.87 6.37 -1.53
N ARG A 102 11.13 5.63 -0.72
CA ARG A 102 10.61 4.29 -1.02
C ARG A 102 9.13 4.22 -0.80
N LEU A 103 8.46 3.52 -1.70
CA LEU A 103 7.05 3.13 -1.60
C LEU A 103 6.99 1.62 -1.84
N LEU A 104 6.50 0.85 -0.88
CA LEU A 104 6.16 -0.55 -1.09
C LEU A 104 4.68 -0.67 -1.41
N ILE A 105 4.38 -1.50 -2.38
CA ILE A 105 3.01 -1.75 -2.87
C ILE A 105 2.78 -3.25 -2.86
N ALA A 106 1.68 -3.69 -2.26
CA ALA A 106 1.27 -5.07 -2.30
C ALA A 106 0.61 -5.39 -3.64
N GLU A 107 1.03 -6.49 -4.24
CA GLU A 107 0.51 -7.09 -5.46
C GLU A 107 -0.12 -8.42 -5.11
N GLU A 108 -1.43 -8.52 -5.25
CA GLU A 108 -2.18 -9.73 -4.94
C GLU A 108 -2.26 -10.70 -6.13
N ASP A 109 -1.95 -10.27 -7.36
CA ASP A 109 -2.16 -11.07 -8.57
C ASP A 109 -1.50 -12.45 -8.51
N VAL A 110 -2.24 -13.46 -8.07
CA VAL A 110 -1.79 -14.84 -7.91
C VAL A 110 -1.18 -15.42 -9.19
N PRO A 111 -1.76 -15.23 -10.40
CA PRO A 111 -1.18 -15.75 -11.64
C PRO A 111 0.26 -15.28 -11.92
N THR A 112 0.62 -14.06 -11.55
CA THR A 112 1.99 -13.55 -11.74
C THR A 112 2.83 -13.61 -10.47
N GLY A 113 2.24 -14.04 -9.38
CA GLY A 113 2.86 -14.23 -8.07
C GLY A 113 2.70 -13.02 -7.17
N THR A 114 2.14 -13.27 -6.01
CA THR A 114 1.92 -12.29 -4.96
C THR A 114 3.24 -11.86 -4.29
N ARG A 115 3.40 -10.57 -4.00
CA ARG A 115 4.65 -9.98 -3.47
C ARG A 115 4.48 -8.49 -3.14
N LEU A 116 5.52 -7.88 -2.60
CA LEU A 116 5.63 -6.43 -2.58
C LEU A 116 6.50 -5.94 -3.72
N ARG A 117 6.13 -4.82 -4.33
CA ARG A 117 6.95 -4.14 -5.36
C ARG A 117 7.51 -2.85 -4.81
N GLU A 118 8.80 -2.61 -5.09
CA GLU A 118 9.49 -1.38 -4.67
C GLU A 118 9.39 -0.31 -5.75
N TYR A 119 8.79 0.82 -5.37
CA TYR A 119 8.71 2.05 -6.15
C TYR A 119 9.41 3.19 -5.41
N ASP A 120 9.77 4.25 -6.10
CA ASP A 120 10.10 5.51 -5.44
C ASP A 120 8.81 6.32 -5.12
N LEU A 121 8.96 7.36 -4.30
CA LEU A 121 7.83 8.24 -3.96
C LEU A 121 7.32 9.08 -5.13
N GLN A 122 8.02 9.10 -6.26
CA GLN A 122 7.58 9.70 -7.51
C GLN A 122 6.72 8.76 -8.35
N GLY A 123 6.64 7.48 -7.97
CA GLY A 123 5.82 6.47 -8.63
C GLY A 123 6.56 5.69 -9.72
N ARG A 124 7.89 5.64 -9.69
CA ARG A 124 8.69 4.85 -10.63
C ARG A 124 9.07 3.51 -10.00
N TYR A 125 8.84 2.43 -10.70
CA TYR A 125 9.30 1.10 -10.30
C TYR A 125 10.84 1.04 -10.27
N LEU A 126 11.41 0.50 -9.19
CA LEU A 126 12.85 0.46 -8.97
C LEU A 126 13.52 -0.86 -9.41
N GLY A 127 12.76 -1.73 -10.09
CA GLY A 127 13.29 -3.00 -10.58
C GLY A 127 13.46 -4.07 -9.50
N ARG A 128 12.80 -3.91 -8.36
CA ARG A 128 12.94 -4.82 -7.22
C ARG A 128 11.59 -5.26 -6.68
N ASP A 129 11.47 -6.57 -6.53
CA ASP A 129 10.38 -7.21 -5.80
C ASP A 129 10.86 -7.67 -4.43
N VAL A 130 10.01 -7.57 -3.42
CA VAL A 130 10.31 -7.91 -2.03
C VAL A 130 9.40 -9.06 -1.59
N GLY A 131 9.96 -10.03 -0.90
CA GLY A 131 9.22 -11.18 -0.41
C GLY A 131 8.96 -12.26 -1.47
N ASN A 132 9.69 -12.25 -2.59
CA ASN A 132 9.62 -13.34 -3.57
C ASN A 132 9.88 -14.69 -2.91
N GLY A 133 8.91 -15.63 -3.04
CA GLY A 133 8.97 -16.96 -2.43
C GLY A 133 8.71 -16.98 -0.92
N GLN A 134 8.40 -15.84 -0.30
CA GLN A 134 7.93 -15.76 1.08
C GLN A 134 6.41 -15.80 1.15
N TYR A 135 5.77 -15.05 0.27
CA TYR A 135 4.31 -15.07 0.16
C TYR A 135 3.83 -16.38 -0.45
N VAL A 136 2.81 -16.96 0.19
CA VAL A 136 2.21 -18.25 -0.20
C VAL A 136 0.74 -18.06 -0.59
N ALA A 137 0.09 -17.05 -0.03
CA ALA A 137 -1.30 -16.71 -0.33
C ALA A 137 -1.39 -15.32 -0.96
N GLN A 138 -1.75 -14.28 -0.22
CA GLN A 138 -2.04 -12.95 -0.76
C GLN A 138 -1.27 -11.87 0.00
N ALA A 139 -0.52 -11.05 -0.73
CA ALA A 139 0.15 -9.88 -0.15
C ALA A 139 -0.85 -8.74 0.01
N GLU A 140 -1.12 -8.34 1.26
CA GLU A 140 -2.18 -7.42 1.61
C GLU A 140 -1.65 -6.18 2.35
N GLY A 141 -1.84 -6.13 3.66
CA GLY A 141 -1.50 -5.00 4.50
C GLY A 141 0.00 -4.75 4.60
N ILE A 142 0.40 -3.48 4.58
CA ILE A 142 1.79 -3.04 4.76
C ILE A 142 1.84 -1.96 5.82
N ALA A 143 2.80 -2.08 6.75
CA ALA A 143 3.14 -1.02 7.68
C ALA A 143 4.66 -0.94 7.88
N LEU A 144 5.14 0.21 8.36
CA LEU A 144 6.55 0.43 8.63
C LEU A 144 6.74 0.81 10.10
N MET A 145 7.47 -0.01 10.83
CA MET A 145 8.00 0.32 12.15
C MET A 145 9.35 1.03 12.00
N ARG A 146 9.47 2.21 12.60
CA ARG A 146 10.67 3.04 12.52
C ARG A 146 11.34 3.12 13.89
N CYS A 147 12.62 2.82 13.94
CA CYS A 147 13.43 3.00 15.15
C CYS A 147 14.10 4.37 15.14
N ALA A 148 14.41 4.89 16.33
CA ALA A 148 15.00 6.21 16.50
C ALA A 148 16.38 6.36 15.82
N ASP A 149 17.13 5.26 15.69
CA ASP A 149 18.43 5.21 15.01
C ASP A 149 18.33 5.16 13.47
N GLY A 150 17.09 5.22 12.93
CA GLY A 150 16.81 5.14 11.50
C GLY A 150 16.78 3.71 10.94
N SER A 151 16.97 2.70 11.77
CA SER A 151 16.64 1.31 11.43
C SER A 151 15.12 1.08 11.46
N GLY A 152 14.67 -0.16 11.36
CA GLY A 152 13.27 -0.50 11.46
C GLY A 152 12.90 -1.71 10.62
N TRP A 153 11.60 -1.96 10.54
CA TRP A 153 11.05 -3.16 9.93
C TRP A 153 9.80 -2.84 9.14
N TRP A 154 9.72 -3.34 7.94
CA TRP A 154 8.46 -3.47 7.22
C TRP A 154 7.72 -4.67 7.77
N VAL A 155 6.46 -4.52 8.04
CA VAL A 155 5.54 -5.58 8.44
C VAL A 155 4.51 -5.70 7.35
N ALA A 156 4.37 -6.89 6.76
CA ALA A 156 3.41 -7.10 5.70
C ALA A 156 2.68 -8.43 5.89
N SER A 157 1.37 -8.42 5.65
CA SER A 157 0.53 -9.60 5.81
C SER A 157 0.53 -10.47 4.56
N ASP A 158 0.55 -11.78 4.79
CA ASP A 158 0.27 -12.84 3.83
C ASP A 158 -1.06 -13.47 4.26
N GLN A 159 -2.13 -13.15 3.53
CA GLN A 159 -3.49 -13.48 3.90
C GLN A 159 -3.87 -14.87 3.39
N PHE A 160 -4.15 -15.76 4.31
CA PHE A 160 -4.79 -17.05 4.05
C PHE A 160 -6.25 -17.03 4.47
N ALA A 161 -7.04 -17.94 3.96
CA ALA A 161 -8.46 -18.07 4.34
C ALA A 161 -8.67 -18.39 5.83
N ASP A 162 -7.73 -19.10 6.46
CA ASP A 162 -7.81 -19.61 7.83
C ASP A 162 -6.82 -18.99 8.81
N ARG A 163 -5.87 -18.19 8.33
CA ARG A 163 -4.83 -17.54 9.14
C ARG A 163 -4.23 -16.36 8.41
N THR A 164 -3.49 -15.55 9.14
CA THR A 164 -2.61 -14.53 8.56
C THR A 164 -1.20 -14.73 9.07
N VAL A 165 -0.25 -14.72 8.17
CA VAL A 165 1.18 -14.69 8.46
C VAL A 165 1.70 -13.28 8.22
N PHE A 166 2.51 -12.77 9.13
CA PHE A 166 3.16 -11.48 8.99
C PHE A 166 4.63 -11.71 8.68
N HIS A 167 5.10 -11.14 7.57
CA HIS A 167 6.50 -11.15 7.19
C HIS A 167 7.18 -9.87 7.66
N LEU A 168 8.39 -10.01 8.16
CA LEU A 168 9.25 -8.90 8.56
C LEU A 168 10.38 -8.76 7.54
N PHE A 169 10.54 -7.53 7.03
CA PHE A 169 11.68 -7.19 6.17
C PHE A 169 12.44 -6.03 6.80
N GLU A 170 13.76 -6.11 6.80
CA GLU A 170 14.60 -5.03 7.29
C GLU A 170 14.38 -3.75 6.47
N ARG A 171 14.26 -2.61 7.13
CA ARG A 171 13.80 -1.35 6.54
C ARG A 171 14.60 -0.90 5.32
N ARG A 172 15.95 -1.02 5.37
CA ARG A 172 16.83 -0.50 4.33
C ARG A 172 17.16 -1.53 3.28
N SER A 173 17.56 -2.71 3.71
CA SER A 173 18.00 -3.79 2.81
C SER A 173 16.83 -4.52 2.16
N LEU A 174 15.63 -4.47 2.75
CA LEU A 174 14.44 -5.25 2.38
C LEU A 174 14.69 -6.77 2.45
N GLN A 175 15.70 -7.20 3.20
CA GLN A 175 15.93 -8.61 3.44
C GLN A 175 14.89 -9.16 4.39
N HIS A 176 14.37 -10.33 4.10
CA HIS A 176 13.46 -11.05 4.98
C HIS A 176 14.16 -11.38 6.31
N ALA A 177 13.57 -10.96 7.41
CA ALA A 177 14.12 -11.10 8.74
C ALA A 177 13.41 -12.17 9.57
N GLY A 178 12.23 -12.56 9.16
CA GLY A 178 11.43 -13.58 9.83
C GLY A 178 9.95 -13.44 9.54
N SER A 179 9.18 -14.39 10.05
CA SER A 179 7.72 -14.37 9.94
C SER A 179 7.08 -14.85 11.24
N PHE A 180 5.91 -14.37 11.52
CA PHE A 180 5.11 -14.81 12.67
C PHE A 180 3.63 -14.88 12.30
N ALA A 181 2.90 -15.72 13.00
CA ALA A 181 1.45 -15.77 12.95
C ALA A 181 0.89 -15.41 14.32
N GLY A 182 -0.10 -14.53 14.34
CA GLY A 182 -0.86 -14.19 15.54
C GLY A 182 -2.02 -15.15 15.76
N LYS A 183 -2.82 -14.86 16.79
CA LYS A 183 -4.11 -15.52 17.01
C LYS A 183 -5.22 -14.95 16.11
N VAL A 184 -4.86 -14.09 15.17
CA VAL A 184 -5.80 -13.50 14.22
C VAL A 184 -6.14 -14.57 13.20
N THR A 185 -7.42 -14.83 13.06
CA THR A 185 -7.97 -15.67 11.98
C THR A 185 -7.78 -14.96 10.64
N GLY A 186 -7.81 -15.69 9.54
CA GLY A 186 -7.58 -15.17 8.20
C GLY A 186 -8.50 -14.02 7.75
N LEU A 187 -8.38 -13.62 6.50
CA LEU A 187 -9.10 -12.52 5.89
C LEU A 187 -8.78 -11.15 6.53
N THR A 188 -7.49 -10.81 6.57
CA THR A 188 -6.98 -9.53 7.09
C THR A 188 -6.42 -8.69 5.96
N ASP A 189 -7.02 -7.55 5.67
CA ASP A 189 -6.58 -6.64 4.59
C ASP A 189 -5.53 -5.65 5.11
N GLY A 190 -5.92 -4.68 5.91
CA GLY A 190 -5.05 -3.61 6.39
C GLY A 190 -4.23 -3.97 7.63
N VAL A 191 -3.06 -3.34 7.75
CA VAL A 191 -2.20 -3.41 8.95
C VAL A 191 -1.95 -2.00 9.47
N TRP A 192 -2.14 -1.82 10.76
CA TRP A 192 -1.79 -0.59 11.48
C TRP A 192 -0.78 -0.89 12.59
N LEU A 193 0.29 -0.11 12.65
CA LEU A 193 1.26 -0.14 13.74
C LEU A 193 1.17 1.15 14.56
N ASP A 194 0.98 1.00 15.86
CA ASP A 194 1.08 2.11 16.80
C ASP A 194 2.50 2.19 17.36
N GLU A 195 3.27 3.15 16.87
CA GLU A 195 4.66 3.38 17.27
C GLU A 195 4.79 4.21 18.56
N ARG A 196 3.69 4.65 19.18
CA ARG A 196 3.76 5.56 20.35
C ARG A 196 4.22 4.88 21.62
N GLY A 197 4.03 3.57 21.73
CA GLY A 197 4.22 2.84 22.97
C GLY A 197 3.26 3.30 24.08
N ASP A 198 2.96 2.45 25.01
CA ASP A 198 2.26 2.80 26.25
C ASP A 198 2.79 1.96 27.43
N ALA A 199 2.23 2.16 28.62
CA ALA A 199 2.66 1.44 29.82
C ALA A 199 2.52 -0.09 29.72
N ARG A 200 1.63 -0.59 28.85
CA ARG A 200 1.43 -2.02 28.60
C ARG A 200 2.41 -2.56 27.55
N PHE A 201 2.81 -1.71 26.61
CA PHE A 201 3.71 -2.01 25.51
C PHE A 201 4.80 -0.92 25.42
N PRO A 202 5.75 -0.90 26.36
CA PRO A 202 6.86 0.07 26.30
C PRO A 202 7.72 -0.25 25.10
N GLN A 203 8.18 0.80 24.42
CA GLN A 203 9.16 0.70 23.32
C GLN A 203 10.58 0.51 23.86
#